data_91c696e299a23af2481692c6bbb91085
#
_entry.id   91c696e299a23af2481692c6bbb91085
#
_cell.length_a   1.000
_cell.length_b   1.000
_cell.length_c   1.000
_cell.angle_alpha   90.00
_cell.angle_beta   90.00
_cell.angle_gamma   90.00
#
_symmetry.space_group_name_H-M   'P 1'
#
loop_
_entity.id
_entity.type
_entity.pdbx_description
1 polymer ?
#
loop_
_entity_poly.entity_id
_entity_poly.type
_entity_poly.pdbx_seq_one_letter_code
_entity_poly.pdbx_strand_id
1 'polypeptide(L)'
;MRRQGWDGPAILVTLFLCTASSPVAAAEPPPETIAKGKALTEAGDCGSCHTADPAKPFAGGKRIATPFGGIYSANLTPDRNTGLGLWSDEDFRRAMRFGVRPDGANYYPAFPYPHFTKLTRDDILAIRAYLATLSPVANTQPAPELRWPLNYRVLMRLWNFAFFRPGIFEPDQNKSAEWNRGGYLVEGLAHCGACHTPKNFLGADKQSARFAGSVVDGWFAPRLDGAMRGGLKSWSVEDIAEYLGSGRNGHSHADGPMAQVVLNSTSHMSDADVHAIAVYLKEIQPSAPEAAATAPSPTQMADGEKLYKGACIACHELDGSGAPRIYPPLPGNTNLQSENPASAIRIVLDGAETITTPRAPNTGSMPPYASKMSDQEVADVVTYVRNAWGNAAPAVTAAEVAKARK
;
A
#
# COMPACT_ATOMS: atom_id res chain seq x y z
N MET A 1 52.28 -87.78 -18.86
CA MET A 1 52.18 -86.38 -19.36
C MET A 1 50.74 -85.90 -19.16
N ARG A 2 50.52 -85.13 -18.13
CA ARG A 2 49.18 -84.55 -17.78
C ARG A 2 49.14 -83.08 -18.31
N ARG A 3 48.15 -82.77 -19.15
CA ARG A 3 47.91 -81.38 -19.58
C ARG A 3 47.00 -80.73 -18.55
N GLN A 4 47.46 -79.63 -17.96
CA GLN A 4 46.66 -78.78 -17.11
C GLN A 4 45.85 -77.85 -17.99
N GLY A 5 44.52 -77.82 -17.81
CA GLY A 5 43.61 -76.78 -18.38
C GLY A 5 43.59 -75.56 -17.54
N TRP A 6 43.64 -74.41 -18.20
CA TRP A 6 43.47 -73.08 -17.58
C TRP A 6 42.00 -72.68 -17.70
N ASP A 7 41.33 -72.58 -16.56
CA ASP A 7 40.00 -71.97 -16.46
C ASP A 7 40.19 -70.44 -16.14
N GLY A 8 39.97 -69.67 -17.14
CA GLY A 8 39.96 -68.18 -16.95
C GLY A 8 38.59 -67.71 -16.43
N PRO A 9 38.53 -66.68 -15.56
CA PRO A 9 37.24 -66.18 -15.03
C PRO A 9 36.46 -65.42 -16.11
N ALA A 10 35.18 -65.79 -16.28
CA ALA A 10 34.25 -65.03 -17.15
C ALA A 10 33.90 -63.69 -16.50
N ILE A 11 34.31 -62.58 -17.15
CA ILE A 11 33.94 -61.23 -16.76
C ILE A 11 32.48 -60.96 -17.22
N LEU A 12 31.57 -60.93 -16.29
CA LEU A 12 30.19 -60.46 -16.54
C LEU A 12 30.21 -58.93 -16.66
N VAL A 13 30.08 -58.42 -17.87
CA VAL A 13 29.89 -56.98 -18.13
C VAL A 13 28.40 -56.67 -17.93
N THR A 14 28.06 -56.11 -16.76
CA THR A 14 26.71 -55.61 -16.49
C THR A 14 26.53 -54.25 -17.18
N LEU A 15 25.79 -54.18 -18.28
CA LEU A 15 25.37 -52.93 -18.91
C LEU A 15 24.37 -52.23 -18.01
N PHE A 16 24.78 -51.14 -17.38
CA PHE A 16 23.87 -50.19 -16.75
C PHE A 16 23.20 -49.36 -17.86
N LEU A 17 21.92 -49.66 -18.15
CA LEU A 17 21.06 -48.76 -18.93
C LEU A 17 20.75 -47.51 -18.07
N CYS A 18 21.44 -46.41 -18.32
CA CYS A 18 21.00 -45.09 -17.86
C CYS A 18 19.72 -44.71 -18.59
N THR A 19 18.56 -44.94 -17.97
CA THR A 19 17.31 -44.33 -18.42
C THR A 19 17.41 -42.82 -18.20
N ALA A 20 17.60 -42.07 -19.27
CA ALA A 20 17.47 -40.61 -19.25
C ALA A 20 16.02 -40.28 -18.89
N SER A 21 15.81 -39.84 -17.63
CA SER A 21 14.54 -39.27 -17.23
C SER A 21 14.35 -37.96 -17.98
N SER A 22 13.48 -37.93 -18.98
CA SER A 22 13.06 -36.68 -19.62
C SER A 22 12.52 -35.75 -18.54
N PRO A 23 12.91 -34.46 -18.50
CA PRO A 23 12.30 -33.51 -17.58
C PRO A 23 10.81 -33.47 -17.91
N VAL A 24 9.98 -33.83 -16.94
CA VAL A 24 8.55 -33.60 -17.01
C VAL A 24 8.37 -32.09 -17.09
N ALA A 25 7.96 -31.58 -18.24
CA ALA A 25 7.58 -30.19 -18.39
C ALA A 25 6.49 -29.93 -17.32
N ALA A 26 6.72 -28.94 -16.45
CA ALA A 26 5.70 -28.55 -15.49
C ALA A 26 4.44 -28.15 -16.27
N ALA A 27 3.30 -28.76 -15.92
CA ALA A 27 2.03 -28.43 -16.57
C ALA A 27 1.76 -26.92 -16.39
N GLU A 28 1.27 -26.28 -17.46
CA GLU A 28 0.86 -24.89 -17.36
C GLU A 28 -0.23 -24.74 -16.28
N PRO A 29 -0.17 -23.67 -15.45
CA PRO A 29 -1.20 -23.44 -14.44
C PRO A 29 -2.58 -23.31 -15.09
N PRO A 30 -3.63 -23.85 -14.45
CA PRO A 30 -5.01 -23.73 -14.94
C PRO A 30 -5.42 -22.27 -15.13
N PRO A 31 -6.26 -21.93 -16.13
CA PRO A 31 -6.71 -20.57 -16.41
C PRO A 31 -7.33 -19.87 -15.19
N GLU A 32 -8.08 -20.61 -14.36
CA GLU A 32 -8.66 -20.09 -13.11
C GLU A 32 -7.58 -19.67 -12.09
N THR A 33 -6.46 -20.39 -12.03
CA THR A 33 -5.32 -20.01 -11.17
C THR A 33 -4.67 -18.73 -11.66
N ILE A 34 -4.53 -18.56 -12.97
CA ILE A 34 -3.99 -17.34 -13.59
C ILE A 34 -4.93 -16.17 -13.34
N ALA A 35 -6.24 -16.35 -13.53
CA ALA A 35 -7.25 -15.31 -13.26
C ALA A 35 -7.26 -14.89 -11.78
N LYS A 36 -7.21 -15.86 -10.86
CA LYS A 36 -7.06 -15.61 -9.42
C LYS A 36 -5.77 -14.84 -9.13
N GLY A 37 -4.65 -15.25 -9.72
CA GLY A 37 -3.37 -14.60 -9.56
C GLY A 37 -3.36 -13.15 -10.03
N LYS A 38 -4.05 -12.86 -11.16
CA LYS A 38 -4.25 -11.50 -11.65
C LYS A 38 -5.00 -10.65 -10.63
N ALA A 39 -6.17 -11.11 -10.17
CA ALA A 39 -6.98 -10.39 -9.18
C ALA A 39 -6.22 -10.14 -7.88
N LEU A 40 -5.44 -11.13 -7.40
CA LEU A 40 -4.59 -10.96 -6.21
C LEU A 40 -3.43 -9.98 -6.45
N THR A 41 -2.85 -9.95 -7.64
CA THR A 41 -1.77 -9.00 -8.01
C THR A 41 -2.29 -7.57 -8.06
N GLU A 42 -3.50 -7.37 -8.57
CA GLU A 42 -4.21 -6.09 -8.56
C GLU A 42 -4.56 -5.67 -7.12
N ALA A 43 -5.18 -6.56 -6.34
CA ALA A 43 -5.53 -6.30 -4.95
C ALA A 43 -4.30 -5.99 -4.06
N GLY A 44 -3.14 -6.57 -4.37
CA GLY A 44 -1.87 -6.29 -3.70
C GLY A 44 -1.15 -5.04 -4.19
N ASP A 45 -1.74 -4.28 -5.12
CA ASP A 45 -1.18 -3.06 -5.72
C ASP A 45 0.26 -3.22 -6.24
N CYS A 46 0.60 -4.41 -6.74
CA CYS A 46 1.97 -4.73 -7.18
C CYS A 46 2.45 -3.80 -8.31
N GLY A 47 1.53 -3.45 -9.23
CA GLY A 47 1.81 -2.59 -10.37
C GLY A 47 2.27 -1.19 -9.99
N SER A 48 1.71 -0.60 -8.94
CA SER A 48 2.04 0.77 -8.49
C SER A 48 3.51 0.93 -8.12
N CYS A 49 4.12 -0.09 -7.51
CA CYS A 49 5.54 -0.08 -7.18
C CYS A 49 6.40 -0.64 -8.32
N HIS A 50 5.94 -1.66 -9.04
CA HIS A 50 6.74 -2.40 -9.99
C HIS A 50 6.62 -1.95 -11.46
N THR A 51 5.99 -0.78 -11.71
CA THR A 51 5.88 -0.15 -13.03
C THR A 51 6.40 1.28 -12.96
N ALA A 52 7.66 1.50 -13.33
CA ALA A 52 8.24 2.84 -13.45
C ALA A 52 7.87 3.49 -14.80
N ASP A 53 7.81 2.71 -15.85
CA ASP A 53 7.43 3.09 -17.21
C ASP A 53 6.12 2.38 -17.57
N PRO A 54 5.01 3.12 -17.80
CA PRO A 54 3.74 2.51 -18.19
C PRO A 54 3.80 1.63 -19.44
N ALA A 55 4.75 1.87 -20.35
CA ALA A 55 5.00 1.03 -21.53
C ALA A 55 5.65 -0.32 -21.21
N LYS A 56 6.14 -0.48 -19.97
CA LYS A 56 6.84 -1.67 -19.48
C LYS A 56 6.27 -2.12 -18.13
N PRO A 57 5.00 -2.52 -18.08
CA PRO A 57 4.35 -2.89 -16.83
C PRO A 57 5.10 -4.02 -16.12
N PHE A 58 5.20 -3.92 -14.81
CA PHE A 58 5.90 -4.85 -13.92
C PHE A 58 7.42 -5.00 -14.15
N ALA A 59 8.05 -4.20 -15.02
CA ALA A 59 9.48 -4.27 -15.24
C ALA A 59 10.33 -3.63 -14.11
N GLY A 60 9.70 -3.09 -13.07
CA GLY A 60 10.38 -2.48 -11.93
C GLY A 60 11.01 -1.12 -12.26
N GLY A 61 11.99 -0.73 -11.46
CA GLY A 61 12.77 0.51 -11.68
C GLY A 61 12.21 1.75 -10.99
N LYS A 62 11.03 1.67 -10.37
CA LYS A 62 10.48 2.79 -9.63
C LYS A 62 11.29 3.01 -8.35
N ARG A 63 11.77 4.25 -8.18
CA ARG A 63 12.47 4.67 -6.97
C ARG A 63 11.47 4.92 -5.85
N ILE A 64 11.60 4.15 -4.78
CA ILE A 64 10.80 4.27 -3.55
C ILE A 64 11.64 5.07 -2.55
N ALA A 65 11.20 6.29 -2.23
CA ALA A 65 11.85 7.11 -1.24
C ALA A 65 11.56 6.58 0.17
N THR A 66 12.58 6.53 1.02
CA THR A 66 12.42 6.19 2.44
C THR A 66 13.21 7.17 3.28
N PRO A 67 12.95 7.29 4.59
CA PRO A 67 13.77 8.12 5.50
C PRO A 67 15.26 7.69 5.54
N PHE A 68 15.57 6.50 5.03
CA PHE A 68 16.91 5.89 5.03
C PHE A 68 17.65 6.03 3.69
N GLY A 69 16.96 6.49 2.66
CA GLY A 69 17.45 6.61 1.28
C GLY A 69 16.50 6.00 0.26
N GLY A 70 16.93 5.88 -1.00
CA GLY A 70 16.14 5.33 -2.10
C GLY A 70 16.31 3.82 -2.28
N ILE A 71 15.21 3.13 -2.61
CA ILE A 71 15.20 1.72 -2.99
C ILE A 71 14.50 1.60 -4.34
N TYR A 72 15.01 0.76 -5.24
CA TYR A 72 14.40 0.52 -6.54
C TYR A 72 13.59 -0.78 -6.54
N SER A 73 12.39 -0.73 -7.09
CA SER A 73 11.49 -1.88 -7.20
C SER A 73 12.05 -2.91 -8.18
N ALA A 74 11.90 -4.20 -7.87
CA ALA A 74 12.38 -5.29 -8.69
C ALA A 74 11.58 -5.46 -9.98
N ASN A 75 12.18 -6.05 -11.01
CA ASN A 75 11.51 -6.54 -12.20
C ASN A 75 10.75 -7.83 -11.88
N LEU A 76 9.42 -7.81 -12.00
CA LEU A 76 8.53 -8.95 -11.77
C LEU A 76 8.18 -9.72 -13.05
N THR A 77 8.65 -9.26 -14.23
CA THR A 77 8.42 -9.98 -15.48
C THR A 77 9.20 -11.28 -15.52
N PRO A 78 8.81 -12.27 -16.38
CA PRO A 78 9.52 -13.54 -16.49
C PRO A 78 10.83 -13.45 -17.29
N ASP A 79 11.48 -12.28 -17.32
CA ASP A 79 12.83 -12.15 -17.89
C ASP A 79 13.82 -13.01 -17.09
N ARG A 80 14.63 -13.80 -17.81
CA ARG A 80 15.51 -14.77 -17.18
C ARG A 80 16.71 -14.16 -16.46
N ASN A 81 17.15 -12.98 -16.89
CA ASN A 81 18.38 -12.36 -16.37
C ASN A 81 18.10 -11.29 -15.31
N THR A 82 17.03 -10.52 -15.48
CA THR A 82 16.75 -9.34 -14.65
C THR A 82 15.43 -9.46 -13.87
N GLY A 83 14.59 -10.46 -14.18
CA GLY A 83 13.28 -10.67 -13.61
C GLY A 83 13.12 -12.00 -12.85
N LEU A 84 11.92 -12.54 -12.88
CA LEU A 84 11.55 -13.76 -12.13
C LEU A 84 11.72 -15.05 -12.94
N GLY A 85 12.22 -15.00 -14.19
CA GLY A 85 12.21 -16.13 -15.11
C GLY A 85 13.00 -17.37 -14.67
N LEU A 86 14.00 -17.20 -13.79
CA LEU A 86 14.79 -18.32 -13.20
C LEU A 86 14.37 -18.68 -11.77
N TRP A 87 13.40 -17.98 -11.19
CA TRP A 87 12.96 -18.26 -9.83
C TRP A 87 12.09 -19.51 -9.77
N SER A 88 12.34 -20.35 -8.78
CA SER A 88 11.41 -21.40 -8.41
C SER A 88 10.17 -20.84 -7.69
N ASP A 89 9.10 -21.63 -7.61
CA ASP A 89 7.93 -21.32 -6.79
C ASP A 89 8.33 -21.10 -5.31
N GLU A 90 9.30 -21.87 -4.83
CA GLU A 90 9.79 -21.75 -3.45
C GLU A 90 10.58 -20.48 -3.23
N ASP A 91 11.38 -20.02 -4.21
CA ASP A 91 12.08 -18.72 -4.12
C ASP A 91 11.08 -17.56 -4.03
N PHE A 92 10.05 -17.58 -4.88
CA PHE A 92 9.01 -16.57 -4.85
C PHE A 92 8.23 -16.60 -3.53
N ARG A 93 7.86 -17.79 -3.05
CA ARG A 93 7.18 -17.96 -1.76
C ARG A 93 8.05 -17.45 -0.59
N ARG A 94 9.35 -17.75 -0.59
CA ARG A 94 10.29 -17.28 0.45
C ARG A 94 10.43 -15.75 0.43
N ALA A 95 10.46 -15.16 -0.77
CA ALA A 95 10.51 -13.71 -0.91
C ALA A 95 9.27 -13.05 -0.32
N MET A 96 8.08 -13.49 -0.73
CA MET A 96 6.80 -12.95 -0.26
C MET A 96 6.60 -13.17 1.25
N ARG A 97 6.91 -14.36 1.74
CA ARG A 97 6.56 -14.76 3.10
C ARG A 97 7.58 -14.39 4.15
N PHE A 98 8.86 -14.39 3.80
CA PHE A 98 9.97 -14.21 4.75
C PHE A 98 10.89 -13.04 4.39
N GLY A 99 10.65 -12.38 3.26
CA GLY A 99 11.53 -11.32 2.78
C GLY A 99 12.93 -11.81 2.46
N VAL A 100 13.08 -13.06 1.96
CA VAL A 100 14.38 -13.68 1.66
C VAL A 100 14.53 -13.92 0.17
N ARG A 101 15.60 -13.42 -0.41
CA ARG A 101 15.98 -13.56 -1.82
C ARG A 101 16.50 -14.97 -2.13
N PRO A 102 16.58 -15.37 -3.42
CA PRO A 102 17.20 -16.65 -3.81
C PRO A 102 18.64 -16.82 -3.33
N ASP A 103 19.42 -15.72 -3.29
CA ASP A 103 20.80 -15.70 -2.77
C ASP A 103 20.90 -15.73 -1.23
N GLY A 104 19.78 -15.84 -0.53
CA GLY A 104 19.70 -15.88 0.94
C GLY A 104 19.78 -14.52 1.63
N ALA A 105 19.97 -13.41 0.89
CA ALA A 105 19.95 -12.07 1.47
C ALA A 105 18.50 -11.64 1.81
N ASN A 106 18.35 -10.77 2.81
CA ASN A 106 17.03 -10.23 3.17
C ASN A 106 16.66 -9.02 2.30
N TYR A 107 15.37 -8.88 2.00
CA TYR A 107 14.81 -7.65 1.47
C TYR A 107 14.75 -6.56 2.55
N TYR A 108 14.73 -5.30 2.12
CA TYR A 108 14.34 -4.19 2.99
C TYR A 108 12.82 -4.17 3.11
N PRO A 109 12.25 -3.77 4.27
CA PRO A 109 10.81 -3.82 4.51
C PRO A 109 10.00 -2.76 3.76
N ALA A 110 10.61 -1.98 2.86
CA ALA A 110 9.92 -1.26 1.80
C ALA A 110 9.18 -2.21 0.83
N PHE A 111 9.68 -3.43 0.67
CA PHE A 111 8.89 -4.56 0.19
C PHE A 111 8.07 -5.08 1.38
N PRO A 112 6.72 -5.01 1.35
CA PRO A 112 5.90 -5.22 2.54
C PRO A 112 5.71 -6.70 2.91
N TYR A 113 6.80 -7.50 2.91
CA TYR A 113 6.75 -8.90 3.35
C TYR A 113 6.26 -9.07 4.80
N PRO A 114 6.38 -8.07 5.72
CA PRO A 114 5.76 -8.18 7.04
C PRO A 114 4.23 -8.30 7.00
N HIS A 115 3.59 -7.84 5.94
CA HIS A 115 2.18 -8.02 5.66
C HIS A 115 1.94 -9.27 4.79
N PHE A 116 2.68 -9.44 3.69
CA PHE A 116 2.53 -10.58 2.78
C PHE A 116 2.78 -11.94 3.43
N THR A 117 3.45 -12.00 4.58
CA THR A 117 3.57 -13.22 5.37
C THR A 117 2.22 -13.82 5.79
N LYS A 118 1.15 -12.99 5.79
CA LYS A 118 -0.23 -13.42 6.10
C LYS A 118 -0.89 -14.22 4.99
N LEU A 119 -0.37 -14.14 3.76
CA LEU A 119 -0.95 -14.82 2.60
C LEU A 119 -0.83 -16.35 2.71
N THR A 120 -1.82 -17.05 2.15
CA THR A 120 -1.73 -18.49 1.97
C THR A 120 -0.67 -18.85 0.92
N ARG A 121 -0.17 -20.09 0.97
CA ARG A 121 0.74 -20.59 -0.05
C ARG A 121 0.12 -20.56 -1.44
N ASP A 122 -1.13 -20.97 -1.55
CA ASP A 122 -1.84 -21.06 -2.82
C ASP A 122 -2.08 -19.70 -3.46
N ASP A 123 -2.36 -18.66 -2.68
CA ASP A 123 -2.49 -17.29 -3.18
C ASP A 123 -1.15 -16.73 -3.66
N ILE A 124 -0.06 -16.99 -2.94
CA ILE A 124 1.29 -16.61 -3.38
C ILE A 124 1.64 -17.28 -4.70
N LEU A 125 1.33 -18.57 -4.86
CA LEU A 125 1.62 -19.31 -6.09
C LEU A 125 0.70 -18.89 -7.24
N ALA A 126 -0.55 -18.52 -6.98
CA ALA A 126 -1.44 -17.95 -7.99
C ALA A 126 -0.90 -16.61 -8.52
N ILE A 127 -0.42 -15.71 -7.64
CA ILE A 127 0.27 -14.47 -8.05
C ILE A 127 1.48 -14.81 -8.93
N ARG A 128 2.31 -15.77 -8.53
CA ARG A 128 3.48 -16.23 -9.30
C ARG A 128 3.09 -16.75 -10.67
N ALA A 129 2.01 -17.54 -10.75
CA ALA A 129 1.48 -18.08 -12.00
C ALA A 129 1.06 -16.99 -12.98
N TYR A 130 0.34 -15.96 -12.48
CA TYR A 130 -0.02 -14.80 -13.30
C TYR A 130 1.20 -14.01 -13.77
N LEU A 131 2.15 -13.69 -12.89
CA LEU A 131 3.36 -12.96 -13.27
C LEU A 131 4.20 -13.70 -14.33
N ALA A 132 4.15 -15.03 -14.35
CA ALA A 132 4.81 -15.84 -15.37
C ALA A 132 4.19 -15.71 -16.77
N THR A 133 2.93 -15.26 -16.87
CA THR A 133 2.26 -15.02 -18.17
C THR A 133 2.60 -13.67 -18.81
N LEU A 134 3.26 -12.79 -18.08
CA LEU A 134 3.62 -11.46 -18.58
C LEU A 134 4.70 -11.54 -19.67
N SER A 135 4.75 -10.54 -20.55
CA SER A 135 5.85 -10.43 -21.52
C SER A 135 7.17 -10.17 -20.80
N PRO A 136 8.24 -10.93 -21.09
CA PRO A 136 9.53 -10.69 -20.46
C PRO A 136 10.12 -9.34 -20.93
N VAL A 137 10.59 -8.55 -19.98
CA VAL A 137 11.24 -7.25 -20.23
C VAL A 137 12.59 -7.24 -19.53
N ALA A 138 13.67 -7.11 -20.29
CA ALA A 138 15.00 -6.94 -19.71
C ALA A 138 15.13 -5.53 -19.10
N ASN A 139 15.24 -5.47 -17.77
CA ASN A 139 15.40 -4.20 -17.05
C ASN A 139 16.21 -4.42 -15.76
N THR A 140 17.49 -4.04 -15.79
CA THR A 140 18.39 -4.11 -14.64
C THR A 140 18.15 -2.93 -13.71
N GLN A 141 17.96 -3.19 -12.43
CA GLN A 141 17.69 -2.16 -11.44
C GLN A 141 18.97 -1.55 -10.87
N PRO A 142 19.00 -0.24 -10.59
CA PRO A 142 20.10 0.38 -9.87
C PRO A 142 20.28 -0.21 -8.45
N ALA A 143 21.49 -0.07 -7.92
CA ALA A 143 21.72 -0.40 -6.52
C ALA A 143 20.94 0.53 -5.59
N PRO A 144 20.48 0.05 -4.39
CA PRO A 144 19.83 0.90 -3.41
C PRO A 144 20.72 2.07 -2.96
N GLU A 145 20.14 3.27 -2.85
CA GLU A 145 20.78 4.51 -2.41
C GLU A 145 20.65 4.68 -0.89
N LEU A 146 20.97 3.65 -0.11
CA LEU A 146 20.82 3.69 1.35
C LEU A 146 22.08 4.24 2.00
N ARG A 147 21.88 5.00 3.10
CA ARG A 147 22.97 5.57 3.90
C ARG A 147 23.74 4.44 4.61
N TRP A 148 25.05 4.59 4.70
CA TRP A 148 25.88 3.72 5.52
C TRP A 148 25.43 3.81 7.02
N PRO A 149 25.34 2.69 7.75
CA PRO A 149 25.61 1.29 7.37
C PRO A 149 24.39 0.53 6.85
N LEU A 150 23.25 1.18 6.59
CA LEU A 150 21.97 0.55 6.23
C LEU A 150 21.98 -0.11 4.85
N ASN A 151 23.00 0.16 4.02
CA ASN A 151 23.26 -0.54 2.77
C ASN A 151 23.69 -2.00 2.95
N TYR A 152 24.10 -2.43 4.16
CA TYR A 152 24.45 -3.82 4.42
C TYR A 152 23.19 -4.65 4.76
N ARG A 153 22.75 -5.50 3.82
CA ARG A 153 21.54 -6.33 3.97
C ARG A 153 21.59 -7.29 5.15
N VAL A 154 22.78 -7.65 5.64
CA VAL A 154 22.91 -8.50 6.82
C VAL A 154 22.26 -7.89 8.06
N LEU A 155 22.18 -6.56 8.15
CA LEU A 155 21.51 -5.86 9.26
C LEU A 155 20.00 -6.14 9.27
N MET A 156 19.41 -6.53 8.16
CA MET A 156 18.01 -6.91 8.09
C MET A 156 17.70 -8.21 8.86
N ARG A 157 18.68 -9.04 9.14
CA ARG A 157 18.49 -10.21 10.02
C ARG A 157 18.17 -9.77 11.45
N LEU A 158 18.87 -8.74 11.94
CA LEU A 158 18.63 -8.18 13.28
C LEU A 158 17.28 -7.45 13.30
N TRP A 159 16.98 -6.70 12.26
CA TRP A 159 15.68 -6.03 12.11
C TRP A 159 14.53 -7.04 12.10
N ASN A 160 14.65 -8.11 11.30
CA ASN A 160 13.66 -9.18 11.26
C ASN A 160 13.50 -9.86 12.64
N PHE A 161 14.58 -10.16 13.32
CA PHE A 161 14.52 -10.73 14.66
C PHE A 161 13.77 -9.84 15.65
N ALA A 162 13.98 -8.52 15.58
CA ALA A 162 13.34 -7.56 16.49
C ALA A 162 11.87 -7.29 16.14
N PHE A 163 11.52 -7.14 14.85
CA PHE A 163 10.27 -6.53 14.42
C PHE A 163 9.40 -7.41 13.53
N PHE A 164 9.93 -8.45 12.93
CA PHE A 164 9.16 -9.31 12.02
C PHE A 164 8.69 -10.58 12.74
N ARG A 165 7.40 -10.87 12.56
CA ARG A 165 6.77 -12.10 13.08
C ARG A 165 6.08 -12.79 11.92
N PRO A 166 6.71 -13.82 11.31
CA PRO A 166 6.10 -14.57 10.23
C PRO A 166 4.88 -15.35 10.73
N GLY A 167 3.84 -15.40 9.93
CA GLY A 167 2.63 -16.16 10.24
C GLY A 167 1.55 -15.93 9.21
N ILE A 168 0.79 -16.98 8.87
CA ILE A 168 -0.40 -16.88 8.01
C ILE A 168 -1.50 -16.16 8.78
N PHE A 169 -2.42 -15.49 8.07
CA PHE A 169 -3.64 -14.98 8.68
C PHE A 169 -4.46 -16.16 9.22
N GLU A 170 -4.80 -16.09 10.49
CA GLU A 170 -5.63 -17.08 11.16
C GLU A 170 -7.06 -16.52 11.30
N PRO A 171 -8.07 -17.18 10.68
CA PRO A 171 -9.45 -16.75 10.80
C PRO A 171 -9.96 -16.82 12.24
N ASP A 172 -10.64 -15.79 12.70
CA ASP A 172 -11.38 -15.80 13.96
C ASP A 172 -12.67 -16.59 13.80
N GLN A 173 -12.81 -17.68 14.54
CA GLN A 173 -13.97 -18.58 14.49
C GLN A 173 -15.26 -17.93 15.03
N ASN A 174 -15.15 -16.82 15.76
CA ASN A 174 -16.29 -16.07 16.29
C ASN A 174 -16.78 -14.97 15.33
N LYS A 175 -16.12 -14.80 14.19
CA LYS A 175 -16.45 -13.79 13.17
C LYS A 175 -16.97 -14.44 11.89
N SER A 176 -17.71 -13.67 11.11
CA SER A 176 -18.21 -14.13 9.81
C SER A 176 -17.07 -14.47 8.84
N ALA A 177 -17.38 -15.28 7.83
CA ALA A 177 -16.44 -15.55 6.73
C ALA A 177 -16.05 -14.27 5.98
N GLU A 178 -17.00 -13.35 5.84
CA GLU A 178 -16.77 -12.04 5.22
C GLU A 178 -15.81 -11.17 6.03
N TRP A 179 -16.02 -11.08 7.35
CA TRP A 179 -15.10 -10.36 8.22
C TRP A 179 -13.68 -10.93 8.15
N ASN A 180 -13.56 -12.26 8.18
CA ASN A 180 -12.27 -12.94 8.05
C ASN A 180 -11.62 -12.71 6.68
N ARG A 181 -12.41 -12.66 5.61
CA ARG A 181 -11.91 -12.29 4.27
C ARG A 181 -11.39 -10.85 4.26
N GLY A 182 -12.13 -9.91 4.85
CA GLY A 182 -11.69 -8.52 5.01
C GLY A 182 -10.39 -8.42 5.80
N GLY A 183 -10.29 -9.12 6.93
CA GLY A 183 -9.06 -9.18 7.73
C GLY A 183 -7.87 -9.71 6.94
N TYR A 184 -8.05 -10.80 6.19
CA TYR A 184 -7.02 -11.36 5.31
C TYR A 184 -6.50 -10.36 4.29
N LEU A 185 -7.41 -9.59 3.67
CA LEU A 185 -7.04 -8.56 2.70
C LEU A 185 -6.34 -7.38 3.37
N VAL A 186 -6.92 -6.81 4.41
CA VAL A 186 -6.40 -5.60 5.08
C VAL A 186 -5.05 -5.83 5.75
N GLU A 187 -4.90 -6.96 6.46
CA GLU A 187 -3.68 -7.29 7.20
C GLU A 187 -2.57 -7.85 6.30
N GLY A 188 -2.96 -8.54 5.24
CA GLY A 188 -2.07 -9.25 4.33
C GLY A 188 -1.92 -8.57 2.99
N LEU A 189 -2.79 -8.91 2.05
CA LEU A 189 -2.59 -8.63 0.63
C LEU A 189 -2.63 -7.14 0.29
N ALA A 190 -3.67 -6.42 0.71
CA ALA A 190 -3.80 -4.99 0.49
C ALA A 190 -2.93 -4.15 1.45
N HIS A 191 -2.26 -4.77 2.43
CA HIS A 191 -1.26 -4.20 3.34
C HIS A 191 -1.56 -2.77 3.84
N CYS A 192 -2.83 -2.47 4.14
CA CYS A 192 -3.29 -1.13 4.53
C CYS A 192 -2.48 -0.54 5.68
N GLY A 193 -2.05 -1.39 6.64
CA GLY A 193 -1.18 -1.00 7.76
C GLY A 193 0.17 -0.45 7.33
N ALA A 194 0.67 -0.77 6.13
CA ALA A 194 1.94 -0.25 5.64
C ALA A 194 1.96 1.28 5.55
N CYS A 195 0.82 1.90 5.21
CA CYS A 195 0.65 3.35 5.15
C CYS A 195 -0.09 3.91 6.37
N HIS A 196 -1.09 3.19 6.90
CA HIS A 196 -1.98 3.69 7.94
C HIS A 196 -1.55 3.36 9.38
N THR A 197 -0.37 2.76 9.58
CA THR A 197 0.22 2.52 10.91
C THR A 197 1.49 3.34 11.09
N PRO A 198 1.66 4.09 12.21
CA PRO A 198 2.88 4.84 12.44
C PRO A 198 4.11 3.92 12.51
N LYS A 199 5.25 4.42 12.04
CA LYS A 199 6.51 3.69 12.09
C LYS A 199 7.35 4.11 13.31
N ASN A 200 8.14 3.19 13.81
CA ASN A 200 9.21 3.53 14.77
C ASN A 200 10.43 4.12 14.01
N PHE A 201 11.44 4.53 14.75
CA PHE A 201 12.66 5.14 14.18
C PHE A 201 13.48 4.21 13.27
N LEU A 202 13.21 2.89 13.30
CA LEU A 202 13.81 1.88 12.40
C LEU A 202 12.87 1.46 11.28
N GLY A 203 11.75 2.16 11.08
CA GLY A 203 10.81 1.93 9.99
C GLY A 203 9.85 0.74 10.20
N ALA A 204 9.80 0.13 11.37
CA ALA A 204 8.86 -0.93 11.69
C ALA A 204 7.51 -0.36 12.18
N ASP A 205 6.42 -1.07 11.91
CA ASP A 205 5.08 -0.72 12.37
C ASP A 205 4.99 -0.68 13.90
N LYS A 206 4.45 0.40 14.46
CA LYS A 206 4.12 0.49 15.88
C LYS A 206 2.83 -0.29 16.16
N GLN A 207 2.95 -1.54 16.58
CA GLN A 207 1.79 -2.40 16.85
C GLN A 207 0.84 -1.83 17.90
N SER A 208 1.35 -1.05 18.86
CA SER A 208 0.53 -0.35 19.87
C SER A 208 -0.30 0.83 19.32
N ALA A 209 -0.05 1.23 18.07
CA ALA A 209 -0.79 2.30 17.38
C ALA A 209 -1.22 1.84 15.97
N ARG A 210 -1.56 0.56 15.84
CA ARG A 210 -1.98 -0.03 14.58
C ARG A 210 -3.19 0.71 14.01
N PHE A 211 -3.12 1.08 12.75
CA PHE A 211 -4.13 1.86 12.02
C PHE A 211 -4.43 3.26 12.60
N ALA A 212 -3.56 3.81 13.44
CA ALA A 212 -3.74 5.14 14.01
C ALA A 212 -3.30 6.30 13.08
N GLY A 213 -3.03 6.03 11.81
CA GLY A 213 -2.57 7.02 10.82
C GLY A 213 -1.06 7.20 10.80
N SER A 214 -0.51 7.66 9.68
CA SER A 214 0.93 7.89 9.50
C SER A 214 1.21 8.86 8.36
N VAL A 215 2.42 9.44 8.33
CA VAL A 215 2.88 10.26 7.20
C VAL A 215 3.58 9.38 6.17
N VAL A 216 3.15 9.47 4.91
CA VAL A 216 3.71 8.74 3.75
C VAL A 216 3.89 9.72 2.61
N ASP A 217 5.10 9.87 2.11
CA ASP A 217 5.46 10.76 0.99
C ASP A 217 4.96 12.22 1.17
N GLY A 218 4.98 12.70 2.41
CA GLY A 218 4.50 14.05 2.75
C GLY A 218 2.99 14.22 2.83
N TRP A 219 2.22 13.12 2.67
CA TRP A 219 0.78 13.06 2.91
C TRP A 219 0.50 12.37 4.24
N PHE A 220 -0.58 12.72 4.89
CA PHE A 220 -1.03 12.00 6.07
C PHE A 220 -2.09 10.96 5.67
N ALA A 221 -1.75 9.68 5.79
CA ALA A 221 -2.70 8.58 5.70
C ALA A 221 -3.53 8.57 7.01
N PRO A 222 -4.85 8.84 6.96
CA PRO A 222 -5.67 8.97 8.17
C PRO A 222 -5.82 7.65 8.92
N ARG A 223 -6.42 7.72 10.11
CA ARG A 223 -6.77 6.54 10.91
C ARG A 223 -7.79 5.68 10.16
N LEU A 224 -7.61 4.36 10.25
CA LEU A 224 -8.58 3.36 9.75
C LEU A 224 -9.34 2.67 10.89
N ASP A 225 -9.19 3.14 12.12
CA ASP A 225 -9.88 2.60 13.28
C ASP A 225 -11.15 3.39 13.60
N GLY A 226 -11.90 2.93 14.61
CA GLY A 226 -13.15 3.52 15.05
C GLY A 226 -13.04 4.82 15.85
N ALA A 227 -11.98 5.61 15.66
CA ALA A 227 -11.83 6.91 16.28
C ALA A 227 -12.91 7.89 15.79
N MET A 228 -13.32 8.81 16.68
CA MET A 228 -14.40 9.78 16.39
C MET A 228 -13.95 10.87 15.41
N ARG A 229 -12.70 11.36 15.57
CA ARG A 229 -12.10 12.36 14.70
C ARG A 229 -11.02 11.69 13.86
N GLY A 230 -10.94 12.03 12.60
CA GLY A 230 -9.93 11.50 11.70
C GLY A 230 -9.96 9.99 11.46
N GLY A 231 -10.91 9.25 12.07
CA GLY A 231 -11.13 7.80 11.91
C GLY A 231 -12.44 7.48 11.19
N LEU A 232 -12.84 6.20 11.19
CA LEU A 232 -13.98 5.70 10.43
C LEU A 232 -15.28 5.58 11.25
N LYS A 233 -15.35 6.17 12.45
CA LYS A 233 -16.53 6.02 13.33
C LYS A 233 -17.83 6.48 12.69
N SER A 234 -17.81 7.61 11.98
CA SER A 234 -18.97 8.21 11.32
C SER A 234 -19.33 7.57 9.98
N TRP A 235 -18.46 6.79 9.38
CA TRP A 235 -18.68 6.16 8.07
C TRP A 235 -19.45 4.85 8.24
N SER A 236 -20.42 4.57 7.37
CA SER A 236 -21.05 3.25 7.27
C SER A 236 -20.12 2.26 6.55
N VAL A 237 -20.48 0.99 6.54
CA VAL A 237 -19.80 -0.03 5.73
C VAL A 237 -19.87 0.33 4.25
N GLU A 238 -21.02 0.81 3.80
CA GLU A 238 -21.29 1.23 2.44
C GLU A 238 -20.45 2.45 2.05
N ASP A 239 -20.27 3.43 2.95
CA ASP A 239 -19.41 4.60 2.71
C ASP A 239 -17.95 4.17 2.51
N ILE A 240 -17.46 3.24 3.32
CA ILE A 240 -16.09 2.72 3.21
C ILE A 240 -15.94 1.96 1.89
N ALA A 241 -16.91 1.09 1.55
CA ALA A 241 -16.90 0.33 0.31
C ALA A 241 -16.99 1.25 -0.92
N GLU A 242 -17.86 2.25 -0.91
CA GLU A 242 -17.97 3.24 -1.98
C GLU A 242 -16.63 3.97 -2.18
N TYR A 243 -16.01 4.45 -1.10
CA TYR A 243 -14.73 5.15 -1.16
C TYR A 243 -13.63 4.28 -1.76
N LEU A 244 -13.49 3.05 -1.31
CA LEU A 244 -12.47 2.12 -1.82
C LEU A 244 -12.70 1.74 -3.29
N GLY A 245 -13.96 1.56 -3.68
CA GLY A 245 -14.29 1.16 -5.05
C GLY A 245 -14.28 2.30 -6.07
N SER A 246 -14.58 3.54 -5.64
CA SER A 246 -14.76 4.67 -6.54
C SER A 246 -13.76 5.80 -6.34
N GLY A 247 -13.07 5.86 -5.20
CA GLY A 247 -12.21 6.96 -4.77
C GLY A 247 -12.95 8.14 -4.15
N ARG A 248 -14.25 8.01 -3.92
CA ARG A 248 -15.07 9.07 -3.31
C ARG A 248 -16.34 8.51 -2.70
N ASN A 249 -16.89 9.23 -1.75
CA ASN A 249 -18.20 8.96 -1.15
C ASN A 249 -18.85 10.27 -0.67
N GLY A 250 -19.87 10.17 0.16
CA GLY A 250 -20.54 11.34 0.75
C GLY A 250 -19.68 12.15 1.75
N HIS A 251 -18.50 11.66 2.15
CA HIS A 251 -17.67 12.26 3.20
C HIS A 251 -16.32 12.79 2.70
N SER A 252 -15.72 12.16 1.69
CA SER A 252 -14.35 12.46 1.28
C SER A 252 -14.02 12.00 -0.12
N HIS A 253 -12.88 12.48 -0.64
CA HIS A 253 -12.26 12.01 -1.88
C HIS A 253 -10.87 11.47 -1.60
N ALA A 254 -10.41 10.53 -2.44
CA ALA A 254 -9.06 10.01 -2.41
C ALA A 254 -8.12 10.94 -3.16
N ASP A 255 -7.05 11.37 -2.48
CA ASP A 255 -6.02 12.24 -3.02
C ASP A 255 -4.62 11.64 -2.81
N GLY A 256 -3.63 12.17 -3.52
CA GLY A 256 -2.23 11.78 -3.38
C GLY A 256 -2.02 10.26 -3.50
N PRO A 257 -1.25 9.64 -2.59
CA PRO A 257 -0.98 8.19 -2.64
C PRO A 257 -2.23 7.32 -2.57
N MET A 258 -3.27 7.72 -1.80
CA MET A 258 -4.50 6.94 -1.71
C MET A 258 -5.29 6.92 -3.02
N ALA A 259 -5.24 7.99 -3.81
CA ALA A 259 -5.83 8.03 -5.14
C ALA A 259 -5.17 6.96 -6.05
N GLN A 260 -3.86 6.76 -5.95
CA GLN A 260 -3.14 5.72 -6.70
C GLN A 260 -3.54 4.31 -6.25
N VAL A 261 -3.71 4.10 -4.94
CA VAL A 261 -4.19 2.80 -4.40
C VAL A 261 -5.58 2.48 -4.94
N VAL A 262 -6.51 3.45 -4.93
CA VAL A 262 -7.84 3.23 -5.50
C VAL A 262 -7.74 2.95 -7.01
N LEU A 263 -7.03 3.78 -7.73
CA LEU A 263 -6.92 3.68 -9.21
C LEU A 263 -6.31 2.35 -9.64
N ASN A 264 -5.26 1.87 -8.97
CA ASN A 264 -4.47 0.72 -9.41
C ASN A 264 -4.84 -0.60 -8.70
N SER A 265 -5.60 -0.54 -7.60
CA SER A 265 -5.92 -1.71 -6.79
C SER A 265 -7.41 -1.79 -6.46
N THR A 266 -7.90 -1.01 -5.48
CA THR A 266 -9.21 -1.29 -4.88
C THR A 266 -10.39 -1.10 -5.83
N SER A 267 -10.30 -0.24 -6.84
CA SER A 267 -11.35 -0.09 -7.88
C SER A 267 -11.48 -1.30 -8.80
N HIS A 268 -10.44 -2.17 -8.85
CA HIS A 268 -10.41 -3.40 -9.64
C HIS A 268 -10.82 -4.63 -8.84
N MET A 269 -10.96 -4.52 -7.52
CA MET A 269 -11.41 -5.62 -6.67
C MET A 269 -12.90 -5.91 -6.87
N SER A 270 -13.30 -7.15 -6.56
CA SER A 270 -14.72 -7.51 -6.55
C SER A 270 -15.48 -6.72 -5.50
N ASP A 271 -16.79 -6.47 -5.73
CA ASP A 271 -17.64 -5.80 -4.74
C ASP A 271 -17.66 -6.55 -3.40
N ALA A 272 -17.61 -7.88 -3.44
CA ALA A 272 -17.56 -8.72 -2.25
C ALA A 272 -16.27 -8.50 -1.45
N ASP A 273 -15.10 -8.40 -2.10
CA ASP A 273 -13.83 -8.14 -1.42
C ASP A 273 -13.75 -6.72 -0.85
N VAL A 274 -14.22 -5.72 -1.61
CA VAL A 274 -14.27 -4.33 -1.14
C VAL A 274 -15.21 -4.20 0.05
N HIS A 275 -16.38 -4.84 0.02
CA HIS A 275 -17.33 -4.86 1.13
C HIS A 275 -16.76 -5.61 2.36
N ALA A 276 -16.10 -6.74 2.14
CA ALA A 276 -15.43 -7.47 3.22
C ALA A 276 -14.34 -6.63 3.92
N ILE A 277 -13.54 -5.86 3.15
CA ILE A 277 -12.59 -4.88 3.71
C ILE A 277 -13.33 -3.86 4.58
N ALA A 278 -14.44 -3.31 4.09
CA ALA A 278 -15.23 -2.31 4.81
C ALA A 278 -15.80 -2.86 6.12
N VAL A 279 -16.35 -4.09 6.10
CA VAL A 279 -16.86 -4.80 7.30
C VAL A 279 -15.75 -4.97 8.34
N TYR A 280 -14.56 -5.38 7.91
CA TYR A 280 -13.44 -5.55 8.82
C TYR A 280 -12.97 -4.22 9.43
N LEU A 281 -12.75 -3.19 8.60
CA LEU A 281 -12.30 -1.86 9.05
C LEU A 281 -13.28 -1.22 10.02
N LYS A 282 -14.59 -1.39 9.79
CA LYS A 282 -15.64 -0.83 10.65
C LYS A 282 -15.61 -1.33 12.09
N GLU A 283 -15.07 -2.53 12.31
CA GLU A 283 -14.99 -3.13 13.65
C GLU A 283 -13.65 -2.90 14.36
N ILE A 284 -12.64 -2.30 13.69
CA ILE A 284 -11.35 -2.01 14.31
C ILE A 284 -11.52 -0.97 15.42
N GLN A 285 -11.15 -1.36 16.64
CA GLN A 285 -11.20 -0.44 17.78
C GLN A 285 -9.98 0.51 17.76
N PRO A 286 -10.13 1.74 18.28
CA PRO A 286 -9.00 2.66 18.40
C PRO A 286 -7.86 2.05 19.19
N SER A 287 -6.68 1.98 18.59
CA SER A 287 -5.46 1.44 19.20
C SER A 287 -4.65 2.49 19.97
N ALA A 288 -4.92 3.77 19.73
CA ALA A 288 -4.25 4.90 20.37
C ALA A 288 -5.25 6.02 20.65
N PRO A 289 -5.05 6.82 21.72
CA PRO A 289 -5.86 8.00 22.00
C PRO A 289 -5.85 8.98 20.83
N GLU A 290 -6.94 9.70 20.66
CA GLU A 290 -7.00 10.85 19.77
C GLU A 290 -6.24 12.02 20.41
N ALA A 291 -5.41 12.72 19.64
CA ALA A 291 -4.73 13.90 20.13
C ALA A 291 -5.75 15.00 20.55
N ALA A 292 -5.49 15.65 21.66
CA ALA A 292 -6.30 16.79 22.07
C ALA A 292 -6.14 17.93 21.04
N ALA A 293 -7.25 18.47 20.57
CA ALA A 293 -7.23 19.64 19.71
C ALA A 293 -6.82 20.90 20.51
N THR A 294 -5.79 21.60 20.07
CA THR A 294 -5.49 22.94 20.59
C THR A 294 -6.36 23.92 19.84
N ALA A 295 -7.19 24.68 20.57
CA ALA A 295 -8.05 25.68 19.96
C ALA A 295 -7.21 26.74 19.23
N PRO A 296 -7.57 27.13 17.98
CA PRO A 296 -6.90 28.19 17.23
C PRO A 296 -7.17 29.55 17.88
N SER A 297 -6.32 30.53 17.57
CA SER A 297 -6.56 31.92 18.01
C SER A 297 -7.77 32.52 17.29
N PRO A 298 -8.52 33.46 17.96
CA PRO A 298 -9.62 34.17 17.30
C PRO A 298 -9.21 34.89 16.02
N THR A 299 -8.01 35.48 16.01
CA THR A 299 -7.46 36.17 14.84
C THR A 299 -7.27 35.23 13.67
N GLN A 300 -6.62 34.07 13.90
CA GLN A 300 -6.40 33.06 12.87
C GLN A 300 -7.72 32.52 12.29
N MET A 301 -8.74 32.35 13.14
CA MET A 301 -10.07 31.95 12.68
C MET A 301 -10.74 33.03 11.81
N ALA A 302 -10.65 34.30 12.20
CA ALA A 302 -11.23 35.43 11.44
C ALA A 302 -10.54 35.63 10.08
N ASP A 303 -9.21 35.55 10.04
CA ASP A 303 -8.45 35.67 8.80
C ASP A 303 -8.71 34.48 7.87
N GLY A 304 -8.75 33.27 8.41
CA GLY A 304 -9.09 32.07 7.67
C GLY A 304 -10.52 32.07 7.11
N GLU A 305 -11.50 32.57 7.87
CA GLU A 305 -12.88 32.74 7.41
C GLU A 305 -12.97 33.71 6.23
N LYS A 306 -12.25 34.84 6.30
CA LYS A 306 -12.20 35.83 5.21
C LYS A 306 -11.63 35.21 3.92
N LEU A 307 -10.54 34.44 4.03
CA LEU A 307 -9.93 33.76 2.90
C LEU A 307 -10.87 32.71 2.33
N TYR A 308 -11.53 31.90 3.18
CA TYR A 308 -12.50 30.92 2.78
C TYR A 308 -13.65 31.51 1.98
N LYS A 309 -14.26 32.61 2.49
CA LYS A 309 -15.32 33.35 1.80
C LYS A 309 -14.88 33.92 0.47
N GLY A 310 -13.61 34.33 0.34
CA GLY A 310 -13.07 34.91 -0.88
C GLY A 310 -12.70 33.90 -1.98
N ALA A 311 -12.35 32.66 -1.63
CA ALA A 311 -11.74 31.74 -2.57
C ALA A 311 -12.37 30.33 -2.62
N CYS A 312 -13.17 29.90 -1.62
CA CYS A 312 -13.54 28.49 -1.47
C CYS A 312 -15.05 28.24 -1.59
N ILE A 313 -15.91 29.22 -1.25
CA ILE A 313 -17.38 29.04 -1.18
C ILE A 313 -18.02 28.69 -2.51
N ALA A 314 -17.41 29.01 -3.65
CA ALA A 314 -17.96 28.70 -4.97
C ALA A 314 -18.13 27.18 -5.22
N CYS A 315 -17.32 26.35 -4.55
CA CYS A 315 -17.37 24.90 -4.65
C CYS A 315 -17.77 24.24 -3.33
N HIS A 316 -17.30 24.80 -2.19
CA HIS A 316 -17.52 24.20 -0.88
C HIS A 316 -18.69 24.79 -0.09
N GLU A 317 -19.43 25.75 -0.66
CA GLU A 317 -20.56 26.45 -0.06
C GLU A 317 -20.18 27.21 1.24
N LEU A 318 -21.06 28.07 1.72
CA LEU A 318 -20.79 28.91 2.91
C LEU A 318 -20.73 28.06 4.21
N ASP A 319 -21.49 26.99 4.27
CA ASP A 319 -21.56 26.06 5.39
C ASP A 319 -20.60 24.87 5.27
N GLY A 320 -19.77 24.87 4.24
CA GLY A 320 -18.82 23.78 3.97
C GLY A 320 -19.44 22.50 3.43
N SER A 321 -20.76 22.48 3.12
CA SER A 321 -21.47 21.27 2.68
C SER A 321 -20.99 20.72 1.33
N GLY A 322 -20.44 21.59 0.49
CA GLY A 322 -19.99 21.24 -0.85
C GLY A 322 -21.09 20.63 -1.73
N ALA A 323 -20.68 19.79 -2.66
CA ALA A 323 -21.57 18.94 -3.46
C ALA A 323 -21.06 17.48 -3.31
N PRO A 324 -21.68 16.67 -2.47
CA PRO A 324 -21.21 15.30 -2.18
C PRO A 324 -20.90 14.51 -3.45
N ARG A 325 -19.79 13.78 -3.47
CA ARG A 325 -19.24 13.05 -4.61
C ARG A 325 -18.70 13.92 -5.78
N ILE A 326 -18.80 15.25 -5.70
CA ILE A 326 -18.22 16.20 -6.67
C ILE A 326 -17.23 17.11 -5.95
N TYR A 327 -17.70 17.82 -4.92
CA TYR A 327 -16.88 18.63 -4.01
C TYR A 327 -17.09 18.09 -2.60
N PRO A 328 -16.06 17.58 -1.93
CA PRO A 328 -16.24 16.90 -0.65
C PRO A 328 -16.75 17.88 0.42
N PRO A 329 -17.66 17.44 1.30
CA PRO A 329 -18.04 18.21 2.45
C PRO A 329 -16.83 18.41 3.39
N LEU A 330 -16.72 19.58 3.99
CA LEU A 330 -15.68 19.94 4.93
C LEU A 330 -16.07 19.62 6.40
N PRO A 331 -17.34 19.77 6.82
CA PRO A 331 -17.79 19.32 8.14
C PRO A 331 -17.59 17.81 8.32
N GLY A 332 -16.95 17.40 9.40
CA GLY A 332 -16.74 15.99 9.74
C GLY A 332 -15.77 15.24 8.81
N ASN A 333 -15.11 15.89 7.86
CA ASN A 333 -14.18 15.25 6.95
C ASN A 333 -12.97 14.69 7.71
N THR A 334 -12.68 13.41 7.54
CA THR A 334 -11.66 12.68 8.31
C THR A 334 -10.25 13.22 8.07
N ASN A 335 -9.91 13.68 6.86
CA ASN A 335 -8.62 14.32 6.59
C ASN A 335 -8.48 15.64 7.32
N LEU A 336 -9.54 16.45 7.36
CA LEU A 336 -9.55 17.74 8.09
C LEU A 336 -9.51 17.54 9.60
N GLN A 337 -10.15 16.48 10.11
CA GLN A 337 -10.17 16.13 11.53
C GLN A 337 -8.92 15.40 12.02
N SER A 338 -8.05 14.97 11.11
CA SER A 338 -6.80 14.31 11.44
C SER A 338 -5.88 15.17 12.29
N GLU A 339 -5.08 14.56 13.17
CA GLU A 339 -4.12 15.29 14.01
C GLU A 339 -3.05 16.01 13.19
N ASN A 340 -2.67 15.45 12.04
CA ASN A 340 -1.64 16.00 11.16
C ASN A 340 -2.27 16.68 9.95
N PRO A 341 -1.95 17.96 9.67
CA PRO A 341 -2.57 18.75 8.61
C PRO A 341 -1.95 18.53 7.22
N ALA A 342 -0.95 17.68 7.07
CA ALA A 342 -0.14 17.58 5.84
C ALA A 342 -0.98 17.39 4.57
N SER A 343 -1.98 16.49 4.59
CA SER A 343 -2.86 16.27 3.43
C SER A 343 -3.72 17.51 3.11
N ALA A 344 -4.30 18.15 4.14
CA ALA A 344 -5.10 19.37 3.95
C ALA A 344 -4.25 20.52 3.38
N ILE A 345 -3.02 20.69 3.87
CA ILE A 345 -2.08 21.70 3.35
C ILE A 345 -1.75 21.42 1.88
N ARG A 346 -1.40 20.18 1.53
CA ARG A 346 -1.06 19.81 0.16
C ARG A 346 -2.22 20.01 -0.80
N ILE A 347 -3.42 19.61 -0.42
CA ILE A 347 -4.63 19.82 -1.25
C ILE A 347 -4.83 21.31 -1.55
N VAL A 348 -4.61 22.19 -0.59
CA VAL A 348 -4.70 23.63 -0.83
C VAL A 348 -3.54 24.16 -1.69
N LEU A 349 -2.31 23.69 -1.45
CA LEU A 349 -1.14 24.15 -2.21
C LEU A 349 -1.16 23.64 -3.65
N ASP A 350 -1.34 22.35 -3.83
CA ASP A 350 -1.10 21.64 -5.10
C ASP A 350 -2.39 21.51 -5.94
N GLY A 351 -3.56 21.77 -5.31
CA GLY A 351 -4.84 21.44 -5.88
C GLY A 351 -5.16 19.94 -5.75
N ALA A 352 -6.30 19.54 -6.27
CA ALA A 352 -6.71 18.14 -6.31
C ALA A 352 -7.52 17.84 -7.57
N GLU A 353 -7.36 16.65 -8.11
CA GLU A 353 -8.21 16.10 -9.18
C GLU A 353 -8.79 14.78 -8.71
N THR A 354 -10.11 14.67 -8.77
CA THR A 354 -10.76 13.39 -8.48
C THR A 354 -10.40 12.36 -9.55
N ILE A 355 -10.03 11.17 -9.13
CA ILE A 355 -9.71 10.09 -10.05
C ILE A 355 -10.96 9.59 -10.78
N THR A 356 -10.75 9.15 -12.01
CA THR A 356 -11.78 8.44 -12.80
C THR A 356 -11.64 6.94 -12.59
N THR A 357 -12.71 6.30 -12.15
CA THR A 357 -12.79 4.84 -12.00
C THR A 357 -14.01 4.32 -12.76
N PRO A 358 -14.12 3.01 -13.04
CA PRO A 358 -15.32 2.44 -13.66
C PRO A 358 -16.60 2.73 -12.87
N ARG A 359 -16.50 2.85 -11.54
CA ARG A 359 -17.64 3.16 -10.65
C ARG A 359 -17.92 4.66 -10.51
N ALA A 360 -16.99 5.53 -10.92
CA ALA A 360 -17.11 6.98 -10.79
C ALA A 360 -16.41 7.69 -11.97
N PRO A 361 -17.08 7.77 -13.16
CA PRO A 361 -16.45 8.30 -14.38
C PRO A 361 -16.32 9.83 -14.41
N ASN A 362 -17.07 10.56 -13.58
CA ASN A 362 -17.04 12.02 -13.57
C ASN A 362 -15.91 12.53 -12.68
N THR A 363 -15.24 13.60 -13.08
CA THR A 363 -14.17 14.25 -12.32
C THR A 363 -14.58 15.62 -11.83
N GLY A 364 -14.06 16.03 -10.68
CA GLY A 364 -14.02 17.39 -10.18
C GLY A 364 -12.58 17.80 -9.97
N SER A 365 -12.29 19.12 -9.93
CA SER A 365 -10.96 19.61 -9.64
C SER A 365 -11.01 20.76 -8.65
N MET A 366 -10.00 20.82 -7.78
CA MET A 366 -9.71 21.97 -6.93
C MET A 366 -8.45 22.67 -7.48
N PRO A 367 -8.49 23.97 -7.76
CA PRO A 367 -7.32 24.65 -8.30
C PRO A 367 -6.22 24.79 -7.24
N PRO A 368 -4.92 24.83 -7.63
CA PRO A 368 -3.81 25.07 -6.72
C PRO A 368 -3.76 26.52 -6.25
N TYR A 369 -3.40 26.71 -4.98
CA TYR A 369 -3.24 28.03 -4.37
C TYR A 369 -1.78 28.35 -3.98
N ALA A 370 -0.82 27.50 -4.30
CA ALA A 370 0.58 27.71 -3.94
C ALA A 370 1.15 29.06 -4.40
N SER A 371 0.76 29.54 -5.60
CA SER A 371 1.20 30.84 -6.13
C SER A 371 0.29 32.04 -5.74
N LYS A 372 -0.84 31.76 -5.09
CA LYS A 372 -1.88 32.77 -4.80
C LYS A 372 -1.96 33.13 -3.32
N MET A 373 -1.45 32.29 -2.43
CA MET A 373 -1.51 32.46 -0.98
C MET A 373 -0.12 32.30 -0.37
N SER A 374 0.20 33.14 0.59
CA SER A 374 1.39 33.02 1.45
C SER A 374 1.26 31.81 2.39
N ASP A 375 2.34 31.42 3.04
CA ASP A 375 2.33 30.32 4.02
C ASP A 375 1.39 30.61 5.19
N GLN A 376 1.31 31.89 5.63
CA GLN A 376 0.40 32.28 6.69
C GLN A 376 -1.07 32.18 6.23
N GLU A 377 -1.41 32.67 5.05
CA GLU A 377 -2.78 32.60 4.51
C GLU A 377 -3.25 31.15 4.32
N VAL A 378 -2.37 30.27 3.85
CA VAL A 378 -2.68 28.82 3.77
C VAL A 378 -2.87 28.25 5.17
N ALA A 379 -2.02 28.61 6.14
CA ALA A 379 -2.17 28.15 7.52
C ALA A 379 -3.50 28.61 8.13
N ASP A 380 -3.92 29.84 7.87
CA ASP A 380 -5.15 30.43 8.41
C ASP A 380 -6.40 29.77 7.80
N VAL A 381 -6.46 29.63 6.47
CA VAL A 381 -7.63 29.00 5.83
C VAL A 381 -7.73 27.52 6.15
N VAL A 382 -6.61 26.78 6.22
CA VAL A 382 -6.62 25.38 6.62
C VAL A 382 -7.02 25.23 8.10
N THR A 383 -6.55 26.13 8.97
CA THR A 383 -6.99 26.16 10.37
C THR A 383 -8.49 26.43 10.47
N TYR A 384 -9.01 27.38 9.70
CA TYR A 384 -10.43 27.69 9.68
C TYR A 384 -11.29 26.47 9.31
N VAL A 385 -11.02 25.84 8.16
CA VAL A 385 -11.83 24.67 7.70
C VAL A 385 -11.69 23.45 8.62
N ARG A 386 -10.59 23.35 9.34
CA ARG A 386 -10.34 22.31 10.35
C ARG A 386 -11.05 22.57 11.69
N ASN A 387 -11.64 23.77 11.90
CA ASN A 387 -12.26 24.17 13.16
C ASN A 387 -13.66 24.80 13.00
N ALA A 388 -14.11 25.05 11.77
CA ALA A 388 -15.46 25.53 11.48
C ALA A 388 -16.46 24.36 11.47
N TRP A 389 -17.76 24.68 11.55
CA TRP A 389 -18.91 23.77 11.38
C TRP A 389 -18.89 22.51 12.26
N GLY A 390 -18.34 22.64 13.49
CA GLY A 390 -18.23 21.51 14.44
C GLY A 390 -16.95 20.69 14.28
N ASN A 391 -16.07 21.04 13.33
CA ASN A 391 -14.73 20.50 13.27
C ASN A 391 -13.90 20.96 14.49
N ALA A 392 -12.96 20.12 14.95
CA ALA A 392 -12.10 20.42 16.09
C ALA A 392 -10.74 19.70 15.92
N ALA A 393 -9.83 20.32 15.19
CA ALA A 393 -8.49 19.79 14.94
C ALA A 393 -7.41 20.82 15.31
N PRO A 394 -6.16 20.41 15.52
CA PRO A 394 -5.07 21.32 15.85
C PRO A 394 -4.91 22.45 14.82
N ALA A 395 -4.59 23.66 15.30
CA ALA A 395 -4.27 24.79 14.43
C ALA A 395 -3.03 24.49 13.57
N VAL A 396 -2.97 25.10 12.40
CA VAL A 396 -1.85 24.97 11.46
C VAL A 396 -0.94 26.18 11.53
N THR A 397 0.35 25.96 11.44
CA THR A 397 1.36 27.02 11.46
C THR A 397 1.92 27.30 10.06
N ALA A 398 2.36 28.54 9.82
CA ALA A 398 3.05 28.90 8.58
C ALA A 398 4.33 28.04 8.35
N ALA A 399 4.99 27.58 9.41
CA ALA A 399 6.17 26.73 9.31
C ALA A 399 5.83 25.32 8.76
N GLU A 400 4.67 24.76 9.08
CA GLU A 400 4.19 23.50 8.51
C GLU A 400 3.87 23.66 7.03
N VAL A 401 3.28 24.78 6.63
CA VAL A 401 3.02 25.11 5.22
C VAL A 401 4.32 25.26 4.44
N ALA A 402 5.29 26.05 4.97
CA ALA A 402 6.61 26.23 4.35
C ALA A 402 7.37 24.90 4.18
N LYS A 403 7.19 23.96 5.10
CA LYS A 403 7.75 22.60 4.97
C LYS A 403 7.08 21.79 3.85
N ALA A 404 5.78 21.95 3.66
CA ALA A 404 5.04 21.24 2.62
C ALA A 404 5.31 21.76 1.20
N ARG A 405 5.73 23.05 1.04
CA ARG A 405 6.13 23.63 -0.26
C ARG A 405 7.48 23.12 -0.79
N LYS A 406 8.30 22.48 0.04
CA LYS A 406 9.62 21.91 -0.33
C LYS A 406 9.49 20.50 -0.88
#